data_1420810321d6152a60c0da1f93789815
#
_entry.id   1420810321d6152a60c0da1f93789815
#
_cell.length_a   1.000
_cell.length_b   1.000
_cell.length_c   1.000
_cell.angle_alpha   90.00
_cell.angle_beta   90.00
_cell.angle_gamma   90.00
#
_symmetry.space_group_name_H-M   'P 1'
#
loop_
_entity.id
_entity.type
_entity.pdbx_description
1 polymer ?
#
loop_
_entity_poly.entity_id
_entity_poly.type
_entity_poly.pdbx_seq_one_letter_code
_entity_poly.pdbx_strand_id
1 'polypeptide(L)' 'MKTIEEHIQADHAILDNPLASPAARRHAKVELHELEVYAEHHHDEIEAGDHHDPNALELWCDQHPEEPECLVYDD' A
#
# COMPACT_ATOMS: atom_id res chain seq x y z
N MET A 1 3.19 -2.15 11.61
CA MET A 1 3.51 -3.14 10.60
C MET A 1 4.88 -2.85 10.02
N LYS A 2 5.62 -3.88 9.68
CA LYS A 2 7.02 -3.71 9.31
C LYS A 2 7.29 -3.98 7.83
N THR A 3 6.41 -4.71 7.15
CA THR A 3 6.58 -5.03 5.74
C THR A 3 5.29 -4.82 4.99
N ILE A 4 5.42 -4.62 3.67
CA ILE A 4 4.26 -4.47 2.80
C ILE A 4 3.41 -5.75 2.79
N GLU A 5 4.05 -6.92 2.87
CA GLU A 5 3.34 -8.19 2.92
C GLU A 5 2.48 -8.32 4.16
N GLU A 6 2.99 -7.88 5.30
CA GLU A 6 2.21 -7.89 6.54
C GLU A 6 0.99 -6.98 6.44
N HIS A 7 1.14 -5.83 5.81
CA HIS A 7 0.03 -4.90 5.60
C HIS A 7 -1.03 -5.51 4.69
N ILE A 8 -0.59 -6.14 3.60
CA ILE A 8 -1.51 -6.82 2.67
C ILE A 8 -2.28 -7.92 3.39
N GLN A 9 -1.60 -8.73 4.20
CA GLN A 9 -2.25 -9.78 4.97
C GLN A 9 -3.25 -9.23 5.97
N ALA A 10 -2.93 -8.11 6.62
CA ALA A 10 -3.85 -7.48 7.57
C ALA A 10 -5.12 -7.00 6.86
N ASP A 11 -5.00 -6.43 5.67
CA ASP A 11 -6.16 -5.98 4.90
C ASP A 11 -7.00 -7.15 4.44
N HIS A 12 -6.39 -8.25 4.03
CA HIS A 12 -7.13 -9.48 3.70
C HIS A 12 -7.88 -10.01 4.91
N ALA A 13 -7.27 -9.98 6.09
CA ALA A 13 -7.92 -10.43 7.31
C ALA A 13 -9.16 -9.58 7.62
N ILE A 14 -9.10 -8.27 7.37
CA ILE A 14 -10.27 -7.41 7.57
C ILE A 14 -11.38 -7.77 6.58
N LEU A 15 -11.03 -8.02 5.32
CA LEU A 15 -12.02 -8.41 4.31
C LEU A 15 -12.68 -9.74 4.62
N ASP A 16 -11.94 -10.66 5.23
CA ASP A 16 -12.46 -11.98 5.59
C ASP A 16 -13.17 -12.01 6.95
N ASN A 17 -13.09 -10.93 7.71
CA ASN A 17 -13.67 -10.86 9.04
C ASN A 17 -15.16 -10.48 8.96
N PRO A 18 -16.08 -11.40 9.31
CA PRO A 18 -17.51 -11.08 9.23
C PRO A 18 -17.96 -10.03 10.25
N LEU A 19 -17.13 -9.76 11.27
CA LEU A 19 -17.43 -8.76 12.28
C LEU A 19 -16.90 -7.38 11.93
N ALA A 20 -16.12 -7.25 10.87
CA ALA A 20 -15.63 -5.96 10.44
C ALA A 20 -16.77 -5.10 9.90
N SER A 21 -16.73 -3.79 10.20
CA SER A 21 -17.76 -2.87 9.71
C SER A 21 -17.68 -2.71 8.20
N PRO A 22 -18.79 -2.33 7.53
CA PRO A 22 -18.74 -2.05 6.09
C PRO A 22 -17.73 -0.97 5.72
N ALA A 23 -17.56 0.04 6.57
CA ALA A 23 -16.58 1.10 6.34
C ALA A 23 -15.14 0.55 6.42
N ALA A 24 -14.86 -0.31 7.40
CA ALA A 24 -13.55 -0.92 7.54
C ALA A 24 -13.22 -1.81 6.34
N ARG A 25 -14.20 -2.58 5.87
CA ARG A 25 -14.00 -3.44 4.70
C ARG A 25 -13.74 -2.62 3.44
N ARG A 26 -14.47 -1.52 3.26
CA ARG A 26 -14.28 -0.64 2.11
C ARG A 26 -12.89 -0.03 2.12
N HIS A 27 -12.47 0.45 3.28
CA HIS A 27 -11.14 1.02 3.45
C HIS A 27 -10.06 -0.01 3.14
N ALA A 28 -10.19 -1.21 3.69
CA ALA A 28 -9.22 -2.29 3.45
C ALA A 28 -9.15 -2.67 1.97
N LYS A 29 -10.29 -2.71 1.29
CA LYS A 29 -10.35 -3.05 -0.13
C LYS A 29 -9.60 -2.02 -0.98
N VAL A 30 -9.83 -0.73 -0.74
CA VAL A 30 -9.16 0.34 -1.47
C VAL A 30 -7.67 0.31 -1.18
N GLU A 31 -7.30 0.21 0.09
CA GLU A 31 -5.90 0.18 0.50
C GLU A 31 -5.17 -1.04 -0.06
N LEU A 32 -5.82 -2.20 -0.06
CA LEU A 32 -5.24 -3.41 -0.62
C LEU A 32 -4.93 -3.25 -2.10
N HIS A 33 -5.86 -2.64 -2.85
CA HIS A 33 -5.62 -2.37 -4.27
C HIS A 33 -4.40 -1.46 -4.47
N GLU A 34 -4.30 -0.39 -3.67
CA GLU A 34 -3.16 0.52 -3.74
C GLU A 34 -1.85 -0.18 -3.40
N LEU A 35 -1.87 -1.04 -2.38
CA LEU A 35 -0.69 -1.81 -2.00
C LEU A 35 -0.26 -2.78 -3.09
N GLU A 36 -1.22 -3.43 -3.74
CA GLU A 36 -0.92 -4.36 -4.82
C GLU A 36 -0.33 -3.64 -6.03
N VAL A 37 -0.87 -2.48 -6.38
CA VAL A 37 -0.32 -1.66 -7.46
C VAL A 37 1.10 -1.20 -7.12
N TYR A 38 1.30 -0.74 -5.89
CA TYR A 38 2.62 -0.34 -5.43
C TYR A 38 3.61 -1.49 -5.52
N ALA A 39 3.22 -2.67 -5.05
CA ALA A 39 4.09 -3.84 -5.08
C ALA A 39 4.47 -4.23 -6.52
N GLU A 40 3.54 -4.09 -7.45
CA GLU A 40 3.81 -4.37 -8.86
C GLU A 40 4.79 -3.37 -9.45
N HIS A 41 4.61 -2.07 -9.15
CA HIS A 41 5.51 -1.04 -9.65
C HIS A 41 6.91 -1.14 -9.04
N HIS A 42 7.01 -1.65 -7.83
CA HIS A 42 8.28 -1.75 -7.09
C HIS A 42 8.74 -3.19 -6.94
N HIS A 43 8.33 -4.06 -7.85
CA HIS A 43 8.64 -5.49 -7.81
C HIS A 43 10.15 -5.75 -7.73
N ASP A 44 10.94 -5.05 -8.52
CA ASP A 44 12.39 -5.23 -8.53
C ASP A 44 13.02 -4.86 -7.19
N GLU A 45 12.52 -3.79 -6.56
CA GLU A 45 13.00 -3.36 -5.25
C GLU A 45 12.64 -4.37 -4.18
N ILE A 46 11.44 -4.94 -4.25
CA ILE A 46 10.99 -5.95 -3.30
C ILE A 46 11.85 -7.21 -3.45
N GLU A 47 12.13 -7.64 -4.65
CA GLU A 47 13.00 -8.79 -4.89
C GLU A 47 14.42 -8.53 -4.41
N ALA A 48 14.87 -7.29 -4.45
CA ALA A 48 16.19 -6.90 -3.96
C ALA A 48 16.27 -6.83 -2.44
N GLY A 49 15.15 -7.01 -1.73
CA GLY A 49 15.12 -7.03 -0.28
C GLY A 49 14.40 -5.86 0.38
N ASP A 50 13.88 -4.92 -0.40
CA ASP A 50 13.17 -3.75 0.12
C ASP A 50 11.69 -4.08 0.30
N HIS A 51 11.33 -4.57 1.47
CA HIS A 51 9.97 -4.96 1.81
C HIS A 51 9.29 -3.95 2.74
N HIS A 52 9.72 -2.69 2.73
CA HIS A 52 9.15 -1.71 3.65
C HIS A 52 7.66 -1.48 3.38
N ASP A 53 6.92 -1.14 4.44
CA ASP A 53 5.51 -0.84 4.36
C ASP A 53 5.33 0.61 3.90
N PRO A 54 4.80 0.85 2.68
CA PRO A 54 4.65 2.22 2.19
C PRO A 54 3.60 2.98 3.00
N ASN A 55 3.89 4.26 3.29
CA ASN A 55 2.92 5.12 3.95
C ASN A 55 1.94 5.70 2.93
N ALA A 56 0.95 6.46 3.43
CA ALA A 56 -0.08 7.03 2.56
C ALA A 56 0.49 7.93 1.48
N LEU A 57 1.53 8.71 1.81
CA LEU A 57 2.16 9.59 0.83
C LEU A 57 2.91 8.81 -0.25
N GLU A 58 3.58 7.74 0.13
CA GLU A 58 4.27 6.89 -0.85
C GLU A 58 3.28 6.24 -1.82
N LEU A 59 2.13 5.78 -1.32
CA LEU A 59 1.09 5.21 -2.17
C LEU A 59 0.50 6.26 -3.11
N TRP A 60 0.26 7.46 -2.59
CA TRP A 60 -0.24 8.57 -3.40
C TRP A 60 0.75 8.94 -4.50
N CYS A 61 2.03 9.07 -4.15
CA CYS A 61 3.06 9.45 -5.11
C CYS A 61 3.28 8.38 -6.18
N ASP A 62 3.08 7.12 -5.84
CA ASP A 62 3.19 6.04 -6.83
C ASP A 62 2.14 6.19 -7.93
N GLN A 63 0.95 6.68 -7.58
CA GLN A 63 -0.13 6.89 -8.54
C GLN A 63 -0.13 8.27 -9.18
N HIS A 64 0.52 9.24 -8.54
CA HIS A 64 0.56 10.64 -8.99
C HIS A 64 1.99 11.18 -8.96
N PRO A 65 2.91 10.62 -9.76
CA PRO A 65 4.32 11.00 -9.68
C PRO A 65 4.60 12.44 -10.10
N GLU A 66 3.72 13.08 -10.85
CA GLU A 66 3.93 14.47 -11.29
C GLU A 66 3.42 15.51 -10.29
N GLU A 67 2.83 15.09 -9.17
CA GLU A 67 2.36 16.02 -8.16
C GLU A 67 3.54 16.73 -7.49
N PRO A 68 3.41 18.05 -7.17
CA PRO A 68 4.52 18.78 -6.56
C PRO A 68 5.03 18.20 -5.26
N GLU A 69 4.14 17.63 -4.43
CA GLU A 69 4.54 17.00 -3.18
C GLU A 69 5.45 15.80 -3.41
N CYS A 70 5.24 15.10 -4.51
CA CYS A 70 6.03 13.92 -4.86
C CYS A 70 7.39 14.29 -5.42
N LEU A 71 7.47 15.41 -6.12
CA LEU A 71 8.72 15.88 -6.70
C LEU A 71 9.72 16.34 -5.61
N VAL A 72 9.21 16.81 -4.49
CA VAL A 72 10.06 17.24 -3.36
C VAL A 72 10.84 16.06 -2.76
N TYR A 73 10.31 14.85 -2.87
CA TYR A 73 10.95 13.65 -2.33
C TYR A 73 11.94 12.99 -3.27
N ASP A 74 12.06 13.49 -4.48
CA ASP A 74 12.92 12.90 -5.50
C ASP A 74 14.32 13.54 -5.51
N ASP A 75 14.87 13.76 -4.38
CA ASP A 75 16.24 14.31 -4.32
C ASP A 75 17.30 13.25 -4.54
#